data_cb620d642cd5e245f7a5c262fb72df8d
#
_entry.id   cb620d642cd5e245f7a5c262fb72df8d
#
_cell.length_a   1.000
_cell.length_b   1.000
_cell.length_c   1.000
_cell.angle_alpha   90.00
_cell.angle_beta   90.00
_cell.angle_gamma   90.00
#
_symmetry.space_group_name_H-M   'P 1'
#
loop_
_entity.id
_entity.type
_entity.pdbx_description
1 polymer ?
#
loop_
_entity_poly.entity_id
_entity_poly.type
_entity_poly.pdbx_seq_one_letter_code
_entity_poly.pdbx_strand_id
1 'polypeptide(L)'
;MNYTKKDKIKKMTKKKVAINGFGRIGRLVFRAYLERSQEFNETYEITYINDLADIDSNIHLLKYDSVHGALSQKIQKTADNKFKVGENEIIVTQERNPVDLNWGEKEVDIVLECTGVFASKEKALSHVESGAKKV
;
A
#
# COMPACT_ATOMS: atom_id res chain seq x y z
N MET A 1 19.07 -19.50 -8.02
CA MET A 1 19.46 -18.17 -8.46
C MET A 1 20.38 -17.54 -7.42
N ASN A 2 21.57 -17.16 -7.85
CA ASN A 2 22.55 -16.58 -6.93
C ASN A 2 22.40 -15.07 -6.86
N TYR A 3 22.00 -14.59 -5.70
CA TYR A 3 21.99 -13.16 -5.44
C TYR A 3 23.39 -12.70 -5.01
N THR A 4 23.83 -11.58 -5.57
CA THR A 4 25.06 -10.95 -5.10
C THR A 4 24.81 -10.35 -3.71
N LYS A 5 25.87 -10.09 -2.98
CA LYS A 5 25.77 -9.40 -1.69
C LYS A 5 25.12 -8.02 -1.83
N LYS A 6 25.38 -7.34 -2.95
CA LYS A 6 24.78 -6.04 -3.29
C LYS A 6 23.28 -6.15 -3.51
N ASP A 7 22.81 -7.22 -4.17
CA ASP A 7 21.38 -7.45 -4.42
C ASP A 7 20.63 -7.73 -3.11
N LYS A 8 21.23 -8.49 -2.19
CA LYS A 8 20.66 -8.74 -0.87
C LYS A 8 20.53 -7.45 -0.06
N ILE A 9 21.54 -6.60 -0.07
CA ILE A 9 21.53 -5.33 0.63
C ILE A 9 20.45 -4.42 0.03
N LYS A 10 20.37 -4.34 -1.29
CA LYS A 10 19.36 -3.54 -2.01
C LYS A 10 17.94 -3.99 -1.68
N LYS A 11 17.69 -5.31 -1.64
CA LYS A 11 16.39 -5.88 -1.29
C LYS A 11 16.04 -5.65 0.18
N MET A 12 17.03 -5.67 1.08
CA MET A 12 16.83 -5.43 2.51
C MET A 12 16.59 -3.95 2.83
N THR A 13 16.98 -3.03 1.94
CA THR A 13 16.83 -1.59 2.15
C THR A 13 15.58 -1.01 1.52
N LYS A 14 14.75 -1.82 0.86
CA LYS A 14 13.45 -1.34 0.34
C LYS A 14 12.58 -0.84 1.46
N LYS A 15 12.06 0.36 1.29
CA LYS A 15 11.13 0.94 2.25
C LYS A 15 9.72 0.42 2.00
N LYS A 16 9.10 -0.05 3.05
CA LYS A 16 7.73 -0.54 3.00
C LYS A 16 6.76 0.61 3.18
N VAL A 17 5.82 0.69 2.26
CA VAL A 17 4.84 1.77 2.19
C VAL A 17 3.45 1.20 2.39
N ALA A 18 2.64 1.88 3.19
CA ALA A 18 1.22 1.58 3.35
C ALA A 18 0.40 2.74 2.84
N ILE A 19 -0.76 2.44 2.26
CA ILE A 19 -1.75 3.45 1.86
C ILE A 19 -2.89 3.38 2.86
N ASN A 20 -3.19 4.50 3.51
CA ASN A 20 -4.37 4.60 4.36
C ASN A 20 -5.46 5.37 3.62
N GLY A 21 -6.54 4.66 3.29
CA GLY A 21 -7.61 5.18 2.45
C GLY A 21 -7.43 4.79 0.99
N PHE A 22 -8.32 3.94 0.50
CA PHE A 22 -8.25 3.44 -0.88
C PHE A 22 -9.41 3.96 -1.73
N GLY A 23 -9.70 5.26 -1.55
CA GLY A 23 -10.61 5.99 -2.43
C GLY A 23 -9.94 6.34 -3.75
N ARG A 24 -10.46 7.37 -4.41
CA ARG A 24 -9.96 7.78 -5.73
C ARG A 24 -8.46 8.09 -5.71
N ILE A 25 -8.01 8.86 -4.72
CA ILE A 25 -6.60 9.26 -4.62
C ILE A 25 -5.69 8.06 -4.32
N GLY A 26 -6.07 7.24 -3.34
CA GLY A 26 -5.28 6.05 -2.99
C GLY A 26 -5.16 5.08 -4.15
N ARG A 27 -6.25 4.85 -4.89
CA ARG A 27 -6.23 4.01 -6.09
C ARG A 27 -5.37 4.59 -7.19
N LEU A 28 -5.42 5.92 -7.38
CA LEU A 28 -4.59 6.61 -8.37
C LEU A 28 -3.11 6.45 -8.05
N VAL A 29 -2.74 6.64 -6.79
CA VAL A 29 -1.36 6.43 -6.32
C VAL A 29 -0.90 4.99 -6.55
N PHE A 30 -1.74 4.02 -6.22
CA PHE A 30 -1.42 2.61 -6.41
C PHE A 30 -1.24 2.27 -7.89
N ARG A 31 -2.10 2.77 -8.77
CA ARG A 31 -1.96 2.58 -10.22
C ARG A 31 -0.68 3.19 -10.75
N ALA A 32 -0.33 4.39 -10.30
CA ALA A 32 0.94 5.03 -10.68
C ALA A 32 2.15 4.18 -10.24
N TYR A 33 2.08 3.61 -9.05
CA TYR A 33 3.10 2.69 -8.55
C TYR A 33 3.24 1.46 -9.46
N LEU A 34 2.14 0.85 -9.88
CA LEU A 34 2.16 -0.31 -10.77
C LEU A 34 2.75 0.03 -12.15
N GLU A 35 2.39 1.19 -12.69
CA GLU A 35 2.88 1.63 -14.00
C GLU A 35 4.37 1.93 -14.01
N ARG A 36 4.90 2.42 -12.88
CA ARG A 36 6.31 2.78 -12.71
C ARG A 36 7.07 1.77 -11.84
N SER A 37 6.62 0.54 -11.82
CA SER A 37 7.16 -0.46 -10.92
C SER A 37 8.67 -0.69 -11.08
N GLN A 38 9.22 -0.52 -12.28
CA GLN A 38 10.66 -0.67 -12.50
C GLN A 38 11.47 0.43 -11.82
N GLU A 39 10.93 1.66 -11.74
CA GLU A 39 11.60 2.78 -11.09
C GLU A 39 11.44 2.72 -9.57
N PHE A 40 10.23 2.43 -9.08
CA PHE A 40 9.91 2.47 -7.66
C PHE A 40 10.23 1.18 -6.92
N ASN A 41 10.17 0.01 -7.58
CA ASN A 41 10.43 -1.29 -6.94
C ASN A 41 11.84 -1.45 -6.41
N GLU A 42 12.77 -0.61 -6.83
CA GLU A 42 14.13 -0.63 -6.29
C GLU A 42 14.23 0.06 -4.93
N THR A 43 13.35 1.03 -4.67
CA THR A 43 13.41 1.87 -3.47
C THR A 43 12.23 1.66 -2.54
N TYR A 44 11.03 1.49 -3.10
CA TYR A 44 9.78 1.42 -2.35
C TYR A 44 8.97 0.19 -2.73
N GLU A 45 8.24 -0.32 -1.76
CA GLU A 45 7.33 -1.46 -1.95
C GLU A 45 6.03 -1.17 -1.20
N ILE A 46 4.90 -1.12 -1.91
CA ILE A 46 3.59 -0.98 -1.27
C ILE A 46 3.15 -2.37 -0.80
N THR A 47 3.00 -2.54 0.50
CA THR A 47 2.72 -3.83 1.12
C THR A 47 1.37 -3.88 1.82
N TYR A 48 0.83 -2.73 2.21
CA TYR A 48 -0.43 -2.65 2.96
C TYR A 48 -1.34 -1.58 2.40
N ILE A 49 -2.64 -1.89 2.40
CA ILE A 49 -3.69 -0.92 2.15
C ILE A 49 -4.69 -1.04 3.30
N ASN A 50 -4.95 0.07 3.98
CA ASN A 50 -5.98 0.14 5.00
C ASN A 50 -7.16 0.95 4.46
N ASP A 51 -8.35 0.37 4.51
CA ASP A 51 -9.58 1.04 4.08
C ASP A 51 -10.78 0.41 4.78
N LEU A 52 -11.83 1.17 5.01
CA LEU A 52 -13.02 0.68 5.70
C LEU A 52 -13.93 -0.17 4.82
N ALA A 53 -13.82 -0.04 3.49
CA ALA A 53 -14.54 -0.90 2.56
C ALA A 53 -13.93 -2.30 2.55
N ASP A 54 -14.71 -3.29 2.15
CA ASP A 54 -14.20 -4.66 2.07
C ASP A 54 -13.23 -4.84 0.89
N ILE A 55 -12.48 -5.92 0.95
CA ILE A 55 -11.44 -6.20 -0.05
C ILE A 55 -12.03 -6.40 -1.46
N ASP A 56 -13.19 -7.04 -1.57
CA ASP A 56 -13.80 -7.32 -2.86
C ASP A 56 -14.24 -6.03 -3.54
N SER A 57 -14.82 -5.09 -2.79
CA SER A 57 -15.18 -3.77 -3.28
C SER A 57 -13.95 -2.99 -3.74
N ASN A 58 -12.88 -3.02 -2.96
CA ASN A 58 -11.63 -2.34 -3.30
C ASN A 58 -10.98 -2.92 -4.55
N ILE A 59 -10.97 -4.23 -4.69
CA ILE A 59 -10.46 -4.90 -5.88
C ILE A 59 -11.29 -4.51 -7.11
N HIS A 60 -12.60 -4.50 -6.98
CA HIS A 60 -13.49 -4.13 -8.08
C HIS A 60 -13.23 -2.70 -8.54
N LEU A 61 -13.15 -1.76 -7.61
CA LEU A 61 -12.88 -0.36 -7.92
C LEU A 61 -11.50 -0.16 -8.54
N LEU A 62 -10.50 -0.87 -8.07
CA LEU A 62 -9.16 -0.81 -8.64
C LEU A 62 -9.15 -1.33 -10.08
N LYS A 63 -9.88 -2.40 -10.33
CA LYS A 63 -9.91 -3.08 -11.63
C LYS A 63 -10.68 -2.27 -12.68
N TYR A 64 -11.77 -1.61 -12.30
CA TYR A 64 -12.70 -0.94 -13.22
C TYR A 64 -12.84 0.55 -12.93
N ASP A 65 -11.72 1.26 -12.79
CA ASP A 65 -11.77 2.71 -12.60
C ASP A 65 -12.33 3.38 -13.86
N SER A 66 -13.41 4.16 -13.70
CA SER A 66 -14.11 4.81 -14.81
C SER A 66 -13.29 5.91 -15.49
N VAL A 67 -12.34 6.51 -14.77
CA VAL A 67 -11.51 7.61 -15.29
C VAL A 67 -10.27 7.09 -16.01
N HIS A 68 -9.64 6.07 -15.46
CA HIS A 68 -8.37 5.54 -15.96
C HIS A 68 -8.52 4.23 -16.73
N GLY A 69 -9.75 3.73 -16.87
CA GLY A 69 -10.04 2.49 -17.57
C GLY A 69 -9.69 1.23 -16.79
N ALA A 70 -9.83 0.09 -17.43
CA ALA A 70 -9.53 -1.20 -16.80
C ALA A 70 -8.03 -1.36 -16.59
N LEU A 71 -7.65 -1.93 -15.43
CA LEU A 71 -6.26 -2.23 -15.14
C LEU A 71 -5.77 -3.37 -16.07
N SER A 72 -4.62 -3.16 -16.72
CA SER A 72 -4.04 -4.14 -17.63
C SER A 72 -3.48 -5.38 -16.92
N GLN A 73 -3.04 -5.21 -15.67
CA GLN A 73 -2.51 -6.31 -14.89
C GLN A 73 -3.63 -7.09 -14.19
N LYS A 74 -3.45 -8.40 -14.11
CA LYS A 74 -4.42 -9.27 -13.46
C LYS A 74 -4.36 -9.11 -11.94
N ILE A 75 -5.53 -8.96 -11.32
CA ILE A 75 -5.67 -8.94 -9.87
C ILE A 75 -6.22 -10.27 -9.41
N GLN A 76 -5.57 -10.87 -8.42
CA GLN A 76 -5.98 -12.15 -7.86
C GLN A 76 -6.08 -12.04 -6.34
N LYS A 77 -7.26 -12.34 -5.79
CA LYS A 77 -7.43 -12.45 -4.35
C LYS A 77 -6.77 -13.75 -3.89
N THR A 78 -5.82 -13.65 -2.97
CA THR A 78 -5.03 -14.80 -2.51
C THR A 78 -5.43 -15.28 -1.11
N ALA A 79 -6.11 -14.42 -0.33
CA ALA A 79 -6.64 -14.75 0.99
C ALA A 79 -7.77 -13.79 1.31
N ASP A 80 -8.44 -13.97 2.46
CA ASP A 80 -9.54 -13.10 2.86
C ASP A 80 -9.13 -11.63 2.98
N ASN A 81 -7.87 -11.38 3.30
CA ASN A 81 -7.32 -10.04 3.48
C ASN A 81 -6.11 -9.76 2.58
N LYS A 82 -5.93 -10.50 1.51
CA LYS A 82 -4.76 -10.34 0.61
C LYS A 82 -5.17 -10.42 -0.84
N PHE A 83 -4.52 -9.60 -1.66
CA PHE A 83 -4.62 -9.74 -3.11
C PHE A 83 -3.26 -9.54 -3.74
N LYS A 84 -3.13 -9.98 -4.98
CA LYS A 84 -1.88 -9.93 -5.72
C LYS A 84 -2.12 -9.27 -7.07
N VAL A 85 -1.25 -8.35 -7.44
CA VAL A 85 -1.24 -7.71 -8.76
C VAL A 85 0.14 -7.98 -9.37
N GLY A 86 0.18 -8.82 -10.39
CA GLY A 86 1.47 -9.33 -10.88
C GLY A 86 2.19 -10.07 -9.77
N GLU A 87 3.37 -9.63 -9.40
CA GLU A 87 4.15 -10.22 -8.30
C GLU A 87 4.01 -9.45 -6.99
N ASN A 88 3.27 -8.35 -6.98
CA ASN A 88 3.07 -7.53 -5.78
C ASN A 88 1.91 -8.09 -4.94
N GLU A 89 2.22 -8.58 -3.76
CA GLU A 89 1.21 -9.02 -2.80
C GLU A 89 0.90 -7.90 -1.81
N ILE A 90 -0.38 -7.61 -1.65
CA ILE A 90 -0.88 -6.54 -0.80
C ILE A 90 -1.75 -7.13 0.30
N ILE A 91 -1.49 -6.72 1.52
CA ILE A 91 -2.31 -7.09 2.68
C ILE A 91 -3.28 -5.93 2.95
N VAL A 92 -4.56 -6.26 3.09
CA VAL A 92 -5.62 -5.28 3.33
C VAL A 92 -6.04 -5.32 4.80
N THR A 93 -6.14 -4.16 5.42
CA THR A 93 -6.65 -4.00 6.77
C THR A 93 -7.89 -3.10 6.75
N GLN A 94 -8.72 -3.17 7.78
CA GLN A 94 -9.97 -2.41 7.89
C GLN A 94 -10.08 -1.70 9.25
N GLU A 95 -8.97 -1.08 9.68
CA GLU A 95 -8.92 -0.39 10.95
C GLU A 95 -9.36 1.07 10.82
N ARG A 96 -10.31 1.48 11.66
CA ARG A 96 -10.80 2.85 11.70
C ARG A 96 -9.80 3.78 12.37
N ASN A 97 -9.20 3.33 13.46
CA ASN A 97 -8.26 4.13 14.24
C ASN A 97 -6.82 3.81 13.82
N PRO A 98 -6.06 4.80 13.31
CA PRO A 98 -4.68 4.58 12.87
C PRO A 98 -3.75 4.00 13.95
N VAL A 99 -4.01 4.27 15.23
CA VAL A 99 -3.20 3.74 16.34
C VAL A 99 -3.25 2.20 16.36
N ASP A 100 -4.39 1.62 15.97
CA ASP A 100 -4.59 0.16 15.98
C ASP A 100 -3.95 -0.55 14.79
N LEU A 101 -3.34 0.18 13.85
CA LEU A 101 -2.72 -0.39 12.67
C LEU A 101 -1.39 -1.10 12.95
N ASN A 102 -0.71 -0.72 14.04
CA ASN A 102 0.54 -1.35 14.47
C ASN A 102 1.60 -1.39 13.36
N TRP A 103 1.83 -0.24 12.73
CA TRP A 103 2.78 -0.13 11.62
C TRP A 103 4.20 -0.57 11.99
N GLY A 104 4.59 -0.39 13.24
CA GLY A 104 5.89 -0.83 13.74
C GLY A 104 6.08 -2.34 13.64
N GLU A 105 5.08 -3.11 14.07
CA GLU A 105 5.11 -4.58 13.98
C GLU A 105 5.06 -5.07 12.53
N LYS A 106 4.40 -4.32 11.65
CA LYS A 106 4.30 -4.62 10.24
C LYS A 106 5.51 -4.15 9.43
N GLU A 107 6.46 -3.51 10.10
CA GLU A 107 7.67 -2.98 9.49
C GLU A 107 7.40 -1.93 8.40
N VAL A 108 6.31 -1.18 8.52
CA VAL A 108 5.97 -0.12 7.60
C VAL A 108 6.79 1.13 7.90
N ASP A 109 7.52 1.62 6.91
CA ASP A 109 8.36 2.80 7.03
C ASP A 109 7.58 4.08 6.74
N ILE A 110 6.77 4.07 5.69
CA ILE A 110 6.08 5.25 5.18
C ILE A 110 4.59 4.96 5.05
N VAL A 111 3.76 5.88 5.52
CA VAL A 111 2.31 5.83 5.31
C VAL A 111 1.90 6.98 4.42
N LEU A 112 1.14 6.67 3.37
CA LEU A 112 0.49 7.65 2.52
C LEU A 112 -0.94 7.83 3.02
N GLU A 113 -1.23 8.99 3.62
CA GLU A 113 -2.55 9.29 4.14
C GLU A 113 -3.44 9.83 3.03
N CYS A 114 -4.34 9.00 2.54
CA CYS A 114 -5.18 9.29 1.36
C CYS A 114 -6.68 9.29 1.67
N THR A 115 -7.08 9.33 2.94
CA THR A 115 -8.51 9.30 3.29
C THR A 115 -9.25 10.57 2.90
N GLY A 116 -8.54 11.68 2.74
CA GLY A 116 -9.13 12.98 2.40
C GLY A 116 -9.86 13.66 3.55
N VAL A 117 -10.18 12.92 4.60
CA VAL A 117 -10.97 13.42 5.73
C VAL A 117 -10.10 14.12 6.75
N PHE A 118 -8.80 13.84 6.77
CA PHE A 118 -7.90 14.33 7.82
C PHE A 118 -6.50 14.59 7.28
N ALA A 119 -6.33 15.64 6.51
CA ALA A 119 -5.01 16.20 6.25
C ALA A 119 -4.55 16.95 7.50
N SER A 120 -4.68 16.36 8.69
CA SER A 120 -4.32 17.02 9.93
C SER A 120 -3.03 16.42 10.49
N LYS A 121 -2.28 17.28 11.14
CA LYS A 121 -1.08 16.91 11.90
C LYS A 121 -1.38 15.80 12.92
N GLU A 122 -2.57 15.82 13.53
CA GLU A 122 -2.99 14.84 14.52
C GLU A 122 -3.05 13.42 13.94
N LYS A 123 -3.56 13.26 12.72
CA LYS A 123 -3.66 11.96 12.08
C LYS A 123 -2.27 11.46 11.62
N ALA A 124 -1.44 12.36 11.15
CA ALA A 124 -0.05 12.04 10.85
C ALA A 124 0.66 11.53 12.11
N LEU A 125 0.46 12.20 13.23
CA LEU A 125 1.02 11.77 14.53
C LEU A 125 0.47 10.41 14.97
N SER A 126 -0.80 10.10 14.72
CA SER A 126 -1.38 8.79 15.03
C SER A 126 -0.68 7.66 14.29
N HIS A 127 -0.30 7.89 13.03
CA HIS A 127 0.46 6.90 12.26
C HIS A 127 1.88 6.74 12.80
N VAL A 128 2.51 7.82 13.23
CA VAL A 128 3.84 7.77 13.86
C VAL A 128 3.78 7.02 15.19
N GLU A 129 2.75 7.26 15.98
CA GLU A 129 2.51 6.52 17.23
C GLU A 129 2.29 5.03 16.97
N SER A 130 1.69 4.69 15.85
CA SER A 130 1.52 3.30 15.42
C SER A 130 2.83 2.66 14.92
N GLY A 131 3.87 3.44 14.75
CA GLY A 131 5.20 2.96 14.41
C GLY A 131 5.72 3.32 13.02
N ALA A 132 4.97 4.10 12.24
CA ALA A 132 5.47 4.58 10.94
C ALA A 132 6.59 5.60 11.15
N LYS A 133 7.61 5.55 10.32
CA LYS A 133 8.74 6.48 10.40
C LYS A 133 8.41 7.81 9.74
N LYS A 134 7.60 7.79 8.68
CA LYS A 134 7.17 8.98 7.94
C LYS A 134 5.72 8.84 7.50
N VAL A 135 5.06 9.98 7.38
CA VAL A 135 3.68 10.07 6.89
C VAL A 135 3.60 11.13 5.79
#